data_8989aa7fc8fb7945e0f2721a1ac3bafd
#
_entry.id   8989aa7fc8fb7945e0f2721a1ac3bafd
#
_cell.length_a   1.000
_cell.length_b   1.000
_cell.length_c   1.000
_cell.angle_alpha   90.00
_cell.angle_beta   90.00
_cell.angle_gamma   90.00
#
_symmetry.space_group_name_H-M   'P 1'
#
loop_
_entity.id
_entity.type
_entity.pdbx_description
1 polymer ?
#
loop_
_entity_poly.entity_id
_entity_poly.type
_entity_poly.pdbx_seq_one_letter_code
_entity_poly.pdbx_strand_id
1 'polypeptide(L)'
;MKKILSRSVIKNLGFIGAIILIAIALVYFFSLKPSAPTPKIVVVGLDGADWHILHPLIEQNKLPNMQSLIETGCAGVLRTVKPTISPVIWTSIATGKSMLKHGVLDWRYVNKNNIEIPYSVDDIRVKFVWEILSDYGKTVGVINWFCTFPAVPVNGYLISDRFRISVDKYLEYEGITYPPELYPKIYEKALKIGDRQFPRWIKEENIPNYYKMAIKELDDIPEKKRRQLAFFKRYFYQDKSVERVALDLLGSIPVDFFAVYFRLIDTTSHMVSLFIDKDLRKKWLQENVNLGGPSLQTEKKLFQNMTEIIAPVYVYMDNVVGRLKKTAPPETIFIIVSDHGFNFSTKGYNHYDTPEIPHGIIIISGPGIRQGHWLQDAHIYDLTPTLLTLNGIPIGEDMDGKVILDVFSQRPKVKKIATHDNGGRSSRKERSRDLDERVLEDLRTLGYIK
;
A
#
# COMPACT_ATOMS: atom_id res chain seq x y z
N MET A 1 -4.82 -49.07 66.85
CA MET A 1 -4.05 -49.70 65.75
C MET A 1 -3.78 -48.65 64.65
N LYS A 2 -2.57 -48.11 64.62
CA LYS A 2 -2.13 -47.24 63.52
C LYS A 2 -1.59 -48.12 62.39
N LYS A 3 -2.28 -48.17 61.25
CA LYS A 3 -1.76 -48.81 60.04
C LYS A 3 -0.64 -48.01 59.48
N ILE A 4 0.61 -48.43 59.66
CA ILE A 4 1.79 -47.82 59.02
C ILE A 4 1.76 -48.28 57.54
N LEU A 5 1.57 -47.35 56.61
CA LEU A 5 1.70 -47.59 55.19
C LEU A 5 3.09 -48.14 54.85
N SER A 6 3.15 -49.21 54.04
CA SER A 6 4.42 -49.82 53.66
C SER A 6 5.34 -48.86 52.93
N ARG A 7 6.66 -48.96 53.10
CA ARG A 7 7.66 -48.12 52.43
C ARG A 7 7.50 -48.11 50.90
N SER A 8 6.94 -49.16 50.30
CA SER A 8 6.63 -49.30 48.87
C SER A 8 5.48 -48.38 48.46
N VAL A 9 4.42 -48.23 49.26
CA VAL A 9 3.27 -47.36 48.96
C VAL A 9 3.68 -45.87 49.05
N ILE A 10 4.55 -45.53 50.00
CA ILE A 10 5.07 -44.13 50.13
C ILE A 10 5.97 -43.76 48.93
N LYS A 11 6.82 -44.69 48.44
CA LYS A 11 7.63 -44.45 47.22
C LYS A 11 6.79 -44.31 45.98
N ASN A 12 5.73 -45.13 45.81
CA ASN A 12 4.84 -45.02 44.64
C ASN A 12 4.01 -43.74 44.67
N LEU A 13 3.54 -43.27 45.82
CA LEU A 13 2.86 -41.97 45.96
C LEU A 13 3.79 -40.79 45.64
N GLY A 14 5.06 -40.84 46.04
CA GLY A 14 6.07 -39.85 45.72
C GLY A 14 6.38 -39.78 44.21
N PHE A 15 6.43 -40.96 43.55
CA PHE A 15 6.68 -41.04 42.10
C PHE A 15 5.48 -40.51 41.27
N ILE A 16 4.25 -40.82 41.69
CA ILE A 16 3.02 -40.29 41.07
C ILE A 16 2.94 -38.79 41.28
N GLY A 17 3.26 -38.28 42.46
CA GLY A 17 3.32 -36.81 42.73
C GLY A 17 4.32 -36.07 41.84
N ALA A 18 5.51 -36.66 41.62
CA ALA A 18 6.52 -36.10 40.73
C ALA A 18 6.05 -36.06 39.27
N ILE A 19 5.39 -37.12 38.78
CA ILE A 19 4.83 -37.16 37.41
C ILE A 19 3.73 -36.07 37.23
N ILE A 20 2.87 -35.92 38.23
CA ILE A 20 1.81 -34.88 38.19
C ILE A 20 2.45 -33.46 38.18
N LEU A 21 3.47 -33.22 38.98
CA LEU A 21 4.17 -31.92 38.98
C LEU A 21 4.87 -31.63 37.66
N ILE A 22 5.51 -32.65 37.07
CA ILE A 22 6.13 -32.52 35.74
C ILE A 22 5.05 -32.25 34.67
N ALA A 23 3.94 -32.95 34.70
CA ALA A 23 2.82 -32.71 33.76
C ALA A 23 2.24 -31.29 33.92
N ILE A 24 2.04 -30.83 35.16
CA ILE A 24 1.59 -29.45 35.43
C ILE A 24 2.63 -28.43 34.94
N ALA A 25 3.93 -28.66 35.18
CA ALA A 25 5.00 -27.78 34.69
C ALA A 25 5.08 -27.76 33.17
N LEU A 26 4.88 -28.90 32.50
CA LEU A 26 4.82 -28.96 31.03
C LEU A 26 3.57 -28.25 30.48
N VAL A 27 2.40 -28.47 31.08
CA VAL A 27 1.17 -27.72 30.69
C VAL A 27 1.38 -26.21 30.89
N TYR A 28 1.96 -25.81 32.02
CA TYR A 28 2.27 -24.41 32.30
C TYR A 28 3.29 -23.83 31.31
N PHE A 29 4.37 -24.58 31.00
CA PHE A 29 5.39 -24.20 30.02
C PHE A 29 4.82 -24.13 28.59
N PHE A 30 3.93 -25.01 28.19
CA PHE A 30 3.26 -24.96 26.90
C PHE A 30 2.13 -23.91 26.84
N SER A 31 1.55 -23.52 27.98
CA SER A 31 0.58 -22.43 28.09
C SER A 31 1.27 -21.04 28.06
N LEU A 32 2.55 -20.99 28.42
CA LEU A 32 3.40 -19.79 28.34
C LEU A 32 4.08 -19.60 26.99
N LYS A 33 3.65 -20.31 25.91
CA LYS A 33 4.11 -19.90 24.58
C LYS A 33 3.72 -18.43 24.41
N PRO A 34 4.70 -17.53 24.21
CA PRO A 34 4.36 -16.17 23.86
C PRO A 34 3.42 -16.26 22.66
N SER A 35 2.26 -15.63 22.75
CA SER A 35 1.37 -15.49 21.60
C SER A 35 2.21 -14.94 20.45
N ALA A 36 2.12 -15.55 19.26
CA ALA A 36 2.83 -15.04 18.11
C ALA A 36 2.58 -13.53 18.01
N PRO A 37 3.62 -12.74 17.72
CA PRO A 37 3.45 -11.29 17.60
C PRO A 37 2.33 -11.01 16.59
N THR A 38 1.32 -10.29 17.01
CA THR A 38 0.21 -9.90 16.16
C THR A 38 0.52 -8.58 15.48
N PRO A 39 0.13 -8.35 14.23
CA PRO A 39 0.36 -7.07 13.59
C PRO A 39 -0.36 -5.98 14.38
N LYS A 40 0.40 -5.01 14.86
CA LYS A 40 -0.14 -3.85 15.59
C LYS A 40 -0.51 -2.71 14.64
N ILE A 41 0.13 -2.66 13.51
CA ILE A 41 -0.11 -1.61 12.50
C ILE A 41 -0.17 -2.25 11.11
N VAL A 42 -1.23 -1.96 10.39
CA VAL A 42 -1.39 -2.27 8.96
C VAL A 42 -1.49 -0.97 8.17
N VAL A 43 -0.58 -0.76 7.24
CA VAL A 43 -0.58 0.38 6.32
C VAL A 43 -0.97 -0.10 4.93
N VAL A 44 -2.01 0.50 4.36
CA VAL A 44 -2.48 0.22 3.00
C VAL A 44 -2.27 1.47 2.16
N GLY A 45 -1.33 1.41 1.23
CA GLY A 45 -1.09 2.44 0.22
C GLY A 45 -2.04 2.25 -0.96
N LEU A 46 -2.84 3.27 -1.26
CA LEU A 46 -3.77 3.33 -2.39
C LEU A 46 -3.33 4.46 -3.32
N ASP A 47 -2.52 4.15 -4.33
CA ASP A 47 -2.01 5.15 -5.27
C ASP A 47 -3.13 5.91 -5.96
N GLY A 48 -3.08 7.23 -5.92
CA GLY A 48 -4.03 8.11 -6.60
C GLY A 48 -5.42 8.18 -5.99
N ALA A 49 -5.64 7.68 -4.76
CA ALA A 49 -6.94 7.78 -4.12
C ALA A 49 -7.25 9.22 -3.71
N ASP A 50 -8.48 9.67 -4.00
CA ASP A 50 -8.89 11.07 -3.96
C ASP A 50 -10.20 11.27 -3.21
N TRP A 51 -10.25 12.30 -2.36
CA TRP A 51 -11.46 12.68 -1.63
C TRP A 51 -12.60 13.12 -2.55
N HIS A 52 -12.32 13.72 -3.70
CA HIS A 52 -13.35 14.10 -4.67
C HIS A 52 -14.15 12.90 -5.19
N ILE A 53 -13.55 11.70 -5.19
CA ILE A 53 -14.21 10.45 -5.56
C ILE A 53 -14.73 9.71 -4.33
N LEU A 54 -13.95 9.70 -3.23
CA LEU A 54 -14.33 9.00 -2.00
C LEU A 54 -15.59 9.55 -1.37
N HIS A 55 -15.70 10.87 -1.19
CA HIS A 55 -16.87 11.50 -0.53
C HIS A 55 -18.20 11.11 -1.20
N PRO A 56 -18.43 11.33 -2.50
CA PRO A 56 -19.69 10.96 -3.12
C PRO A 56 -19.98 9.46 -3.09
N LEU A 57 -18.96 8.60 -3.07
CA LEU A 57 -19.17 7.15 -2.97
C LEU A 57 -19.53 6.72 -1.54
N ILE A 58 -18.97 7.39 -0.52
CA ILE A 58 -19.33 7.19 0.89
C ILE A 58 -20.77 7.63 1.13
N GLU A 59 -21.18 8.81 0.65
CA GLU A 59 -22.55 9.31 0.73
C GLU A 59 -23.57 8.36 0.08
N GLN A 60 -23.15 7.63 -0.96
CA GLN A 60 -23.93 6.59 -1.63
C GLN A 60 -23.86 5.22 -0.93
N ASN A 61 -23.21 5.10 0.24
CA ASN A 61 -22.98 3.84 0.96
C ASN A 61 -22.26 2.76 0.13
N LYS A 62 -21.39 3.16 -0.82
CA LYS A 62 -20.66 2.25 -1.69
C LYS A 62 -19.32 1.80 -1.12
N LEU A 63 -18.80 2.50 -0.10
CA LEU A 63 -17.50 2.25 0.53
C LEU A 63 -17.64 2.00 2.05
N PRO A 64 -18.37 0.94 2.46
CA PRO A 64 -18.70 0.72 3.87
C PRO A 64 -17.50 0.43 4.77
N ASN A 65 -16.42 -0.17 4.23
CA ASN A 65 -15.24 -0.50 5.02
C ASN A 65 -14.40 0.75 5.32
N MET A 66 -14.16 1.61 4.34
CA MET A 66 -13.47 2.89 4.53
C MET A 66 -14.31 3.83 5.39
N GLN A 67 -15.64 3.91 5.16
CA GLN A 67 -16.55 4.68 5.99
C GLN A 67 -16.44 4.26 7.47
N SER A 68 -16.47 2.96 7.76
CA SER A 68 -16.30 2.45 9.13
C SER A 68 -14.97 2.87 9.75
N LEU A 69 -13.86 2.91 8.99
CA LEU A 69 -12.56 3.36 9.49
C LEU A 69 -12.55 4.87 9.76
N ILE A 70 -13.23 5.68 8.94
CA ILE A 70 -13.37 7.14 9.12
C ILE A 70 -14.17 7.43 10.39
N GLU A 71 -15.30 6.76 10.59
CA GLU A 71 -16.18 6.94 11.74
C GLU A 71 -15.51 6.53 13.07
N THR A 72 -14.71 5.46 13.04
CA THR A 72 -14.01 4.92 14.22
C THR A 72 -12.59 5.46 14.41
N GLY A 73 -12.15 6.41 13.59
CA GLY A 73 -10.80 6.93 13.60
C GLY A 73 -10.70 8.38 13.18
N CYS A 74 -9.54 8.74 12.64
CA CYS A 74 -9.26 10.05 12.05
C CYS A 74 -9.17 9.92 10.52
N ALA A 75 -9.62 10.95 9.82
CA ALA A 75 -9.42 11.07 8.38
C ALA A 75 -9.02 12.50 8.01
N GLY A 76 -8.43 12.70 6.84
CA GLY A 76 -8.06 14.02 6.39
C GLY A 76 -7.36 14.02 5.03
N VAL A 77 -7.04 15.21 4.57
CA VAL A 77 -6.23 15.43 3.37
C VAL A 77 -4.77 15.19 3.74
N LEU A 78 -4.10 14.31 2.99
CA LEU A 78 -2.65 14.12 3.09
C LEU A 78 -1.97 15.03 2.06
N ARG A 79 -1.39 16.13 2.54
CA ARG A 79 -0.72 17.09 1.67
C ARG A 79 0.50 16.47 1.01
N THR A 80 0.56 16.57 -0.30
CA THR A 80 1.69 16.08 -1.10
C THR A 80 2.51 17.24 -1.65
N VAL A 81 3.63 16.91 -2.32
CA VAL A 81 4.59 17.86 -2.88
C VAL A 81 4.66 17.77 -4.40
N LYS A 82 5.20 18.79 -5.04
CA LYS A 82 5.64 18.72 -6.44
C LYS A 82 7.13 18.32 -6.51
N PRO A 83 7.51 17.52 -7.50
CA PRO A 83 6.66 16.88 -8.52
C PRO A 83 5.83 15.75 -7.93
N THR A 84 4.58 15.59 -8.38
CA THR A 84 3.67 14.52 -7.98
C THR A 84 4.04 13.21 -8.70
N ILE A 85 5.19 12.67 -8.36
CA ILE A 85 5.77 11.46 -8.95
C ILE A 85 5.75 10.35 -7.91
N SER A 86 4.99 9.28 -8.15
CA SER A 86 4.72 8.24 -7.14
C SER A 86 5.98 7.65 -6.50
N PRO A 87 7.06 7.24 -7.19
CA PRO A 87 8.27 6.76 -6.51
C PRO A 87 8.88 7.80 -5.56
N VAL A 88 8.84 9.08 -5.90
CA VAL A 88 9.35 10.18 -5.04
C VAL A 88 8.50 10.29 -3.78
N ILE A 89 7.17 10.33 -3.95
CA ILE A 89 6.24 10.55 -2.84
C ILE A 89 6.16 9.32 -1.94
N TRP A 90 6.05 8.10 -2.50
CA TRP A 90 6.01 6.87 -1.72
C TRP A 90 7.30 6.62 -0.94
N THR A 91 8.45 7.03 -1.49
CA THR A 91 9.73 7.01 -0.75
C THR A 91 9.70 8.05 0.38
N SER A 92 9.17 9.24 0.13
CA SER A 92 9.03 10.28 1.16
C SER A 92 8.10 9.83 2.30
N ILE A 93 6.97 9.22 1.99
CA ILE A 93 6.02 8.64 2.97
C ILE A 93 6.73 7.60 3.86
N ALA A 94 7.53 6.72 3.26
CA ALA A 94 8.17 5.61 3.96
C ALA A 94 9.47 5.97 4.68
N THR A 95 10.00 7.18 4.47
CA THR A 95 11.25 7.66 5.11
C THR A 95 11.03 8.85 6.03
N GLY A 96 9.92 9.58 5.87
CA GLY A 96 9.69 10.87 6.54
C GLY A 96 10.62 11.98 6.07
N LYS A 97 11.26 11.82 4.91
CA LYS A 97 12.29 12.71 4.37
C LYS A 97 12.00 13.12 2.94
N SER A 98 12.50 14.30 2.56
CA SER A 98 12.32 14.86 1.23
C SER A 98 13.19 14.15 0.17
N MET A 99 12.83 14.35 -1.11
CA MET A 99 13.53 13.79 -2.26
C MET A 99 15.03 14.11 -2.27
N LEU A 100 15.42 15.27 -1.77
CA LEU A 100 16.84 15.67 -1.68
C LEU A 100 17.62 14.84 -0.64
N LYS A 101 16.96 14.37 0.42
CA LYS A 101 17.55 13.53 1.46
C LYS A 101 17.52 12.05 1.06
N HIS A 102 16.39 11.53 0.59
CA HIS A 102 16.30 10.12 0.25
C HIS A 102 16.87 9.75 -1.12
N GLY A 103 17.04 10.71 -2.04
CA GLY A 103 17.78 10.53 -3.30
C GLY A 103 16.95 10.11 -4.51
N VAL A 104 15.66 9.78 -4.37
CA VAL A 104 14.76 9.47 -5.49
C VAL A 104 14.17 10.78 -6.01
N LEU A 105 14.43 11.10 -7.28
CA LEU A 105 14.08 12.40 -7.87
C LEU A 105 13.04 12.30 -8.99
N ASP A 106 12.87 11.11 -9.59
CA ASP A 106 11.98 10.85 -10.73
C ASP A 106 11.62 9.34 -10.78
N TRP A 107 11.00 8.89 -11.85
CA TRP A 107 10.76 7.49 -12.18
C TRP A 107 12.05 6.74 -12.51
N ARG A 108 12.99 7.43 -13.17
CA ARG A 108 14.25 6.91 -13.67
C ARG A 108 15.34 7.97 -13.66
N TYR A 109 16.56 7.52 -13.81
CA TYR A 109 17.70 8.38 -14.10
C TYR A 109 18.51 7.82 -15.28
N VAL A 110 19.33 8.67 -15.89
CA VAL A 110 20.27 8.26 -16.95
C VAL A 110 21.65 8.09 -16.32
N ASN A 111 22.21 6.89 -16.46
CA ASN A 111 23.54 6.61 -15.93
C ASN A 111 24.64 7.16 -16.83
N LYS A 112 25.92 7.03 -16.40
CA LYS A 112 27.11 7.49 -17.16
C LYS A 112 27.28 6.86 -18.54
N ASN A 113 26.61 5.74 -18.81
CA ASN A 113 26.63 5.04 -20.10
C ASN A 113 25.43 5.42 -20.98
N ASN A 114 24.72 6.50 -20.65
CA ASN A 114 23.50 6.97 -21.32
C ASN A 114 22.34 5.93 -21.34
N ILE A 115 22.25 5.10 -20.30
CA ILE A 115 21.20 4.09 -20.15
C ILE A 115 20.20 4.60 -19.13
N GLU A 116 18.90 4.57 -19.48
CA GLU A 116 17.81 4.83 -18.55
C GLU A 116 17.69 3.68 -17.53
N ILE A 117 17.62 4.04 -16.24
CA ILE A 117 17.52 3.09 -15.14
C ILE A 117 16.42 3.56 -14.18
N PRO A 118 15.39 2.74 -13.90
CA PRO A 118 14.39 3.09 -12.89
C PRO A 118 15.03 3.08 -11.50
N TYR A 119 14.57 4.00 -10.63
CA TYR A 119 15.03 4.03 -9.23
C TYR A 119 14.74 2.70 -8.51
N SER A 120 15.58 2.36 -7.58
CA SER A 120 15.57 1.12 -6.81
C SER A 120 16.07 1.36 -5.38
N VAL A 121 16.06 0.33 -4.53
CA VAL A 121 16.56 0.41 -3.16
C VAL A 121 18.01 0.86 -3.06
N ASP A 122 18.84 0.52 -4.07
CA ASP A 122 20.27 0.91 -4.11
C ASP A 122 20.49 2.41 -4.28
N ASP A 123 19.49 3.14 -4.78
CA ASP A 123 19.55 4.58 -4.98
C ASP A 123 19.09 5.37 -3.74
N ILE A 124 18.48 4.67 -2.76
CA ILE A 124 17.96 5.26 -1.52
C ILE A 124 19.11 5.50 -0.54
N ARG A 125 19.22 6.73 -0.06
CA ARG A 125 20.32 7.18 0.81
C ARG A 125 20.04 7.04 2.31
N VAL A 126 18.78 6.76 2.67
CA VAL A 126 18.26 6.76 4.04
C VAL A 126 17.48 5.47 4.32
N LYS A 127 17.20 5.17 5.57
CA LYS A 127 16.40 4.00 5.93
C LYS A 127 14.91 4.24 5.72
N PHE A 128 14.23 3.22 5.23
CA PHE A 128 12.78 3.13 5.28
C PHE A 128 12.30 2.84 6.71
N VAL A 129 11.06 3.17 7.00
CA VAL A 129 10.45 2.95 8.33
C VAL A 129 10.51 1.49 8.77
N TRP A 130 10.33 0.53 7.87
CA TRP A 130 10.43 -0.91 8.19
C TRP A 130 11.86 -1.36 8.51
N GLU A 131 12.88 -0.72 7.94
CA GLU A 131 14.27 -0.98 8.32
C GLU A 131 14.54 -0.44 9.72
N ILE A 132 14.05 0.78 10.02
CA ILE A 132 14.12 1.36 11.37
C ILE A 132 13.41 0.46 12.38
N LEU A 133 12.19 0.02 12.08
CA LEU A 133 11.42 -0.90 12.93
C LEU A 133 12.19 -2.20 13.19
N SER A 134 12.83 -2.77 12.15
CA SER A 134 13.65 -3.98 12.24
C SER A 134 14.85 -3.77 13.17
N ASP A 135 15.54 -2.61 13.11
CA ASP A 135 16.65 -2.27 14.00
C ASP A 135 16.22 -2.22 15.47
N TYR A 136 14.96 -1.89 15.73
CA TYR A 136 14.37 -1.90 17.08
C TYR A 136 13.72 -3.24 17.43
N GLY A 137 14.02 -4.31 16.68
CA GLY A 137 13.57 -5.68 16.97
C GLY A 137 12.11 -5.95 16.61
N LYS A 138 11.41 -5.02 15.92
CA LYS A 138 10.04 -5.24 15.43
C LYS A 138 10.06 -6.15 14.22
N THR A 139 9.08 -7.05 14.15
CA THR A 139 8.87 -7.87 12.96
C THR A 139 8.06 -7.11 11.92
N VAL A 140 8.48 -7.19 10.65
CA VAL A 140 7.86 -6.41 9.57
C VAL A 140 7.50 -7.27 8.37
N GLY A 141 6.37 -6.95 7.73
CA GLY A 141 5.96 -7.50 6.44
C GLY A 141 5.69 -6.36 5.47
N VAL A 142 6.40 -6.32 4.35
CA VAL A 142 6.26 -5.25 3.34
C VAL A 142 5.99 -5.87 1.99
N ILE A 143 4.95 -5.39 1.29
CA ILE A 143 4.54 -5.95 0.01
C ILE A 143 4.36 -4.84 -1.03
N ASN A 144 5.10 -4.95 -2.12
CA ASN A 144 4.96 -4.16 -3.34
C ASN A 144 5.16 -2.64 -3.17
N TRP A 145 5.84 -2.17 -2.11
CA TRP A 145 6.11 -0.74 -1.92
C TRP A 145 7.16 -0.25 -2.91
N PHE A 146 7.05 1.00 -3.39
CA PHE A 146 7.97 1.58 -4.36
C PHE A 146 9.43 1.59 -3.90
N CYS A 147 10.34 1.42 -4.88
CA CYS A 147 11.78 1.45 -4.71
C CYS A 147 12.32 0.43 -3.70
N THR A 148 11.65 -0.72 -3.56
CA THR A 148 12.08 -1.80 -2.66
C THR A 148 12.83 -2.94 -3.35
N PHE A 149 13.01 -2.88 -4.67
CA PHE A 149 13.84 -3.83 -5.41
C PHE A 149 15.30 -3.37 -5.47
N PRO A 150 16.29 -4.31 -5.30
CA PRO A 150 16.13 -5.66 -4.76
C PRO A 150 15.72 -5.67 -3.29
N ALA A 151 14.94 -6.67 -2.88
CA ALA A 151 14.48 -6.82 -1.51
C ALA A 151 15.65 -6.92 -0.53
N VAL A 152 15.72 -5.99 0.43
CA VAL A 152 16.77 -5.95 1.45
C VAL A 152 16.39 -6.76 2.69
N PRO A 153 17.38 -7.24 3.48
CA PRO A 153 17.14 -7.90 4.74
C PRO A 153 16.34 -7.04 5.73
N VAL A 154 15.30 -7.64 6.32
CA VAL A 154 14.49 -7.06 7.39
C VAL A 154 14.20 -8.12 8.45
N ASN A 155 13.81 -7.72 9.64
CA ASN A 155 13.31 -8.66 10.65
C ASN A 155 11.88 -9.12 10.29
N GLY A 156 11.75 -10.09 9.38
CA GLY A 156 10.48 -10.55 8.84
C GLY A 156 10.57 -10.81 7.34
N TYR A 157 9.72 -10.16 6.53
CA TYR A 157 9.72 -10.37 5.09
C TYR A 157 9.46 -9.08 4.30
N LEU A 158 10.04 -9.04 3.09
CA LEU A 158 9.84 -7.97 2.12
C LEU A 158 9.63 -8.57 0.74
N ILE A 159 8.54 -8.19 0.08
CA ILE A 159 8.23 -8.49 -1.32
C ILE A 159 8.34 -7.18 -2.08
N SER A 160 9.32 -7.09 -2.98
CA SER A 160 9.64 -5.85 -3.68
C SER A 160 8.57 -5.43 -4.68
N ASP A 161 8.60 -4.17 -5.10
CA ASP A 161 7.74 -3.59 -6.13
C ASP A 161 7.86 -4.25 -7.52
N ARG A 162 8.89 -5.07 -7.74
CA ARG A 162 9.06 -5.86 -8.96
C ARG A 162 8.28 -7.18 -8.96
N PHE A 163 7.73 -7.60 -7.82
CA PHE A 163 6.92 -8.81 -7.71
C PHE A 163 5.75 -8.80 -8.70
N ARG A 164 5.03 -7.68 -8.82
CA ARG A 164 3.91 -7.54 -9.76
C ARG A 164 4.29 -7.81 -11.22
N ILE A 165 5.53 -7.50 -11.62
CA ILE A 165 6.03 -7.72 -12.98
C ILE A 165 6.45 -9.18 -13.16
N SER A 166 7.01 -9.79 -12.13
CA SER A 166 7.45 -11.19 -12.16
C SER A 166 6.28 -12.17 -12.28
N VAL A 167 5.10 -11.79 -11.78
CA VAL A 167 3.87 -12.63 -11.85
C VAL A 167 3.36 -12.83 -13.28
N ASP A 168 3.60 -11.89 -14.20
CA ASP A 168 3.13 -11.99 -15.58
C ASP A 168 3.85 -13.07 -16.41
N LYS A 169 5.11 -13.34 -16.06
CA LYS A 169 5.91 -14.43 -16.64
C LYS A 169 6.77 -15.01 -15.52
N TYR A 170 6.72 -16.34 -15.32
CA TYR A 170 7.58 -17.01 -14.35
C TYR A 170 9.04 -16.65 -14.62
N LEU A 171 9.53 -15.66 -13.91
CA LEU A 171 10.89 -15.19 -14.00
C LEU A 171 11.46 -15.23 -12.60
N GLU A 172 12.25 -16.26 -12.32
CA GLU A 172 13.07 -16.31 -11.11
C GLU A 172 14.10 -15.18 -11.17
N TYR A 173 13.76 -14.04 -10.55
CA TYR A 173 14.72 -12.98 -10.37
C TYR A 173 15.18 -12.96 -8.91
N GLU A 174 16.48 -13.02 -8.72
CA GLU A 174 17.09 -12.75 -7.43
C GLU A 174 16.67 -11.35 -6.93
N GLY A 175 16.33 -11.24 -5.66
CA GLY A 175 15.97 -9.96 -5.05
C GLY A 175 14.49 -9.57 -5.16
N ILE A 176 13.60 -10.42 -5.68
CA ILE A 176 12.14 -10.15 -5.62
C ILE A 176 11.64 -10.21 -4.19
N THR A 177 12.14 -11.14 -3.39
CA THR A 177 11.74 -11.30 -1.99
C THR A 177 12.92 -11.39 -1.04
N TYR A 178 12.68 -11.00 0.19
CA TYR A 178 13.47 -11.36 1.35
C TYR A 178 12.55 -11.98 2.41
N PRO A 179 12.86 -13.18 2.95
CA PRO A 179 13.96 -14.03 2.49
C PRO A 179 13.68 -14.62 1.08
N PRO A 180 14.72 -15.04 0.33
CA PRO A 180 14.57 -15.55 -1.05
C PRO A 180 13.63 -16.77 -1.15
N GLU A 181 13.62 -17.64 -0.15
CA GLU A 181 12.78 -18.85 -0.08
C GLU A 181 11.28 -18.56 -0.01
N LEU A 182 10.91 -17.30 0.20
CA LEU A 182 9.52 -16.86 0.17
C LEU A 182 8.96 -16.85 -1.25
N TYR A 183 9.80 -16.53 -2.27
CA TYR A 183 9.35 -16.31 -3.65
C TYR A 183 8.59 -17.50 -4.25
N PRO A 184 9.08 -18.74 -4.24
CA PRO A 184 8.34 -19.87 -4.80
C PRO A 184 6.97 -20.07 -4.14
N LYS A 185 6.89 -19.88 -2.83
CA LYS A 185 5.65 -20.07 -2.05
C LYS A 185 4.56 -19.06 -2.41
N ILE A 186 4.94 -17.78 -2.53
CA ILE A 186 3.98 -16.72 -2.89
C ILE A 186 3.63 -16.76 -4.36
N TYR A 187 4.58 -17.18 -5.20
CA TYR A 187 4.37 -17.29 -6.63
C TYR A 187 3.29 -18.34 -6.97
N GLU A 188 3.36 -19.53 -6.39
CA GLU A 188 2.32 -20.56 -6.55
C GLU A 188 0.93 -20.06 -6.12
N LYS A 189 0.86 -19.22 -5.08
CA LYS A 189 -0.38 -18.62 -4.61
C LYS A 189 -0.88 -17.51 -5.51
N ALA A 190 0.02 -16.69 -6.04
CA ALA A 190 -0.32 -15.63 -6.98
C ALA A 190 -0.83 -16.20 -8.30
N LEU A 191 -0.22 -17.26 -8.80
CA LEU A 191 -0.45 -17.83 -10.15
C LEU A 191 -1.55 -18.87 -10.28
N LYS A 192 -2.25 -19.28 -9.27
CA LYS A 192 -3.55 -19.95 -9.51
C LYS A 192 -4.57 -19.03 -10.21
N ILE A 193 -4.03 -18.15 -11.06
CA ILE A 193 -4.67 -17.33 -12.08
C ILE A 193 -4.96 -18.18 -13.34
N GLY A 194 -5.40 -19.43 -13.18
CA GLY A 194 -6.09 -20.15 -14.27
C GLY A 194 -7.41 -19.48 -14.65
N ASP A 195 -7.96 -18.68 -13.77
CA ASP A 195 -9.12 -17.83 -13.99
C ASP A 195 -8.69 -16.42 -14.41
N ARG A 196 -8.20 -16.28 -15.64
CA ARG A 196 -8.09 -14.99 -16.34
C ARG A 196 -9.47 -14.39 -16.67
N GLN A 197 -10.53 -14.91 -16.08
CA GLN A 197 -11.86 -14.33 -16.17
C GLN A 197 -11.96 -13.15 -15.22
N PHE A 198 -12.50 -12.03 -15.69
CA PHE A 198 -12.92 -10.94 -14.81
C PHE A 198 -13.73 -11.53 -13.66
N PRO A 199 -13.47 -11.13 -12.41
CA PRO A 199 -14.17 -11.69 -11.27
C PRO A 199 -15.67 -11.58 -11.47
N ARG A 200 -16.42 -12.67 -11.31
CA ARG A 200 -17.89 -12.70 -11.43
C ARG A 200 -18.60 -11.75 -10.46
N TRP A 201 -17.88 -11.23 -9.45
CA TRP A 201 -18.41 -10.25 -8.50
C TRP A 201 -18.33 -8.80 -9.02
N ILE A 202 -17.50 -8.50 -10.03
CA ILE A 202 -17.75 -7.37 -10.89
C ILE A 202 -18.95 -7.79 -11.74
N LYS A 203 -20.14 -7.72 -11.15
CA LYS A 203 -21.36 -8.03 -11.86
C LYS A 203 -21.36 -7.24 -13.14
N GLU A 204 -21.82 -7.86 -14.25
CA GLU A 204 -21.90 -7.17 -15.56
C GLU A 204 -22.61 -5.81 -15.48
N GLU A 205 -23.54 -5.65 -14.54
CA GLU A 205 -24.24 -4.41 -14.24
C GLU A 205 -23.40 -3.32 -13.56
N ASN A 206 -22.31 -3.70 -12.85
CA ASN A 206 -21.40 -2.80 -12.15
C ASN A 206 -20.12 -2.51 -12.94
N ILE A 207 -19.93 -3.16 -14.08
CA ILE A 207 -18.87 -2.83 -15.02
C ILE A 207 -19.40 -1.69 -15.87
N PRO A 208 -18.79 -0.48 -15.81
CA PRO A 208 -19.14 0.59 -16.75
C PRO A 208 -19.16 0.06 -18.18
N ASN A 209 -20.06 0.55 -19.01
CA ASN A 209 -20.25 0.04 -20.38
C ASN A 209 -18.95 -0.07 -21.19
N TYR A 210 -17.96 0.77 -20.90
CA TYR A 210 -16.66 0.71 -21.57
C TYR A 210 -15.79 -0.50 -21.14
N TYR A 211 -15.94 -1.04 -19.92
CA TYR A 211 -15.31 -2.31 -19.55
C TYR A 211 -16.03 -3.49 -20.22
N LYS A 212 -17.36 -3.40 -20.42
CA LYS A 212 -18.12 -4.37 -21.20
C LYS A 212 -17.69 -4.34 -22.68
N MET A 213 -17.47 -3.14 -23.23
CA MET A 213 -16.92 -2.95 -24.58
C MET A 213 -15.50 -3.52 -24.68
N ALA A 214 -14.66 -3.29 -23.66
CA ALA A 214 -13.29 -3.82 -23.60
C ALA A 214 -13.24 -5.36 -23.64
N ILE A 215 -14.29 -6.03 -23.18
CA ILE A 215 -14.36 -7.49 -23.12
C ILE A 215 -15.00 -8.08 -24.38
N LYS A 216 -16.02 -7.41 -24.95
CA LYS A 216 -16.84 -7.94 -26.08
C LYS A 216 -16.45 -7.41 -27.46
N GLU A 217 -15.86 -6.22 -27.55
CA GLU A 217 -15.69 -5.50 -28.83
C GLU A 217 -14.25 -5.03 -29.07
N LEU A 218 -13.26 -5.86 -28.69
CA LEU A 218 -11.85 -5.55 -28.90
C LEU A 218 -11.49 -5.30 -30.37
N ASP A 219 -12.26 -5.82 -31.30
CA ASP A 219 -11.98 -5.73 -32.74
C ASP A 219 -12.36 -4.37 -33.34
N ASP A 220 -13.37 -3.68 -32.79
CA ASP A 220 -13.84 -2.37 -33.26
C ASP A 220 -13.21 -1.16 -32.54
N ILE A 221 -12.32 -1.39 -31.60
CA ILE A 221 -11.67 -0.34 -30.83
C ILE A 221 -10.33 0.06 -31.49
N PRO A 222 -10.04 1.38 -31.66
CA PRO A 222 -8.74 1.83 -32.15
C PRO A 222 -7.57 1.19 -31.37
N GLU A 223 -6.51 0.78 -32.08
CA GLU A 223 -5.38 0.04 -31.52
C GLU A 223 -4.81 0.66 -30.23
N LYS A 224 -4.74 2.00 -30.18
CA LYS A 224 -4.30 2.72 -28.96
C LYS A 224 -5.21 2.42 -27.75
N LYS A 225 -6.53 2.36 -27.92
CA LYS A 225 -7.48 2.04 -26.86
C LYS A 225 -7.41 0.56 -26.48
N ARG A 226 -7.19 -0.32 -27.44
CA ARG A 226 -6.99 -1.76 -27.21
C ARG A 226 -5.78 -2.02 -26.29
N ARG A 227 -4.66 -1.36 -26.57
CA ARG A 227 -3.45 -1.44 -25.71
C ARG A 227 -3.75 -0.98 -24.29
N GLN A 228 -4.43 0.15 -24.12
CA GLN A 228 -4.77 0.70 -22.79
C GLN A 228 -5.70 -0.20 -21.98
N LEU A 229 -6.66 -0.87 -22.64
CA LEU A 229 -7.52 -1.86 -21.98
C LEU A 229 -6.79 -3.14 -21.61
N ALA A 230 -5.87 -3.61 -22.44
CA ALA A 230 -4.97 -4.72 -22.10
C ALA A 230 -4.10 -4.38 -20.89
N PHE A 231 -3.66 -3.12 -20.78
CA PHE A 231 -2.94 -2.60 -19.62
C PHE A 231 -3.79 -2.61 -18.35
N PHE A 232 -5.01 -2.09 -18.40
CA PHE A 232 -5.90 -2.14 -17.24
C PHE A 232 -6.08 -3.56 -16.73
N LYS A 233 -6.37 -4.50 -17.64
CA LYS A 233 -6.51 -5.92 -17.31
C LYS A 233 -5.25 -6.46 -16.62
N ARG A 234 -4.08 -6.11 -17.14
CA ARG A 234 -2.78 -6.51 -16.57
C ARG A 234 -2.61 -5.97 -15.15
N TYR A 235 -2.82 -4.67 -14.93
CA TYR A 235 -2.67 -4.04 -13.61
C TYR A 235 -3.69 -4.56 -12.59
N PHE A 236 -4.92 -4.81 -13.03
CA PHE A 236 -5.91 -5.45 -12.19
C PHE A 236 -5.43 -6.80 -11.67
N TYR A 237 -4.86 -7.66 -12.54
CA TYR A 237 -4.33 -8.95 -12.11
C TYR A 237 -3.06 -8.84 -11.28
N GLN A 238 -2.23 -7.84 -11.50
CA GLN A 238 -1.08 -7.55 -10.65
C GLN A 238 -1.54 -7.20 -9.23
N ASP A 239 -2.45 -6.25 -9.07
CA ASP A 239 -2.99 -5.89 -7.76
C ASP A 239 -3.79 -7.02 -7.12
N LYS A 240 -4.51 -7.83 -7.91
CA LYS A 240 -5.18 -9.04 -7.43
C LYS A 240 -4.19 -10.08 -6.88
N SER A 241 -3.03 -10.21 -7.49
CA SER A 241 -1.95 -11.08 -6.99
C SER A 241 -1.35 -10.53 -5.70
N VAL A 242 -1.12 -9.22 -5.65
CA VAL A 242 -0.68 -8.52 -4.42
C VAL A 242 -1.69 -8.73 -3.28
N GLU A 243 -2.99 -8.55 -3.54
CA GLU A 243 -4.04 -8.81 -2.56
C GLU A 243 -4.01 -10.23 -2.01
N ARG A 244 -3.92 -11.25 -2.89
CA ARG A 244 -3.89 -12.65 -2.47
C ARG A 244 -2.70 -12.95 -1.58
N VAL A 245 -1.53 -12.49 -1.98
CA VAL A 245 -0.29 -12.67 -1.21
C VAL A 245 -0.37 -11.91 0.12
N ALA A 246 -0.90 -10.68 0.10
CA ALA A 246 -1.07 -9.88 1.31
C ALA A 246 -2.00 -10.55 2.33
N LEU A 247 -3.15 -11.06 1.88
CA LEU A 247 -4.09 -11.77 2.76
C LEU A 247 -3.51 -13.07 3.32
N ASP A 248 -2.80 -13.83 2.48
CA ASP A 248 -2.16 -15.08 2.91
C ASP A 248 -1.08 -14.83 3.96
N LEU A 249 -0.18 -13.89 3.71
CA LEU A 249 0.93 -13.60 4.61
C LEU A 249 0.46 -12.91 5.90
N LEU A 250 -0.48 -11.96 5.81
CA LEU A 250 -1.07 -11.31 6.98
C LEU A 250 -1.76 -12.33 7.91
N GLY A 251 -2.39 -13.36 7.34
CA GLY A 251 -3.05 -14.42 8.10
C GLY A 251 -2.14 -15.56 8.59
N SER A 252 -0.96 -15.75 7.97
CA SER A 252 -0.10 -16.91 8.24
C SER A 252 1.23 -16.59 8.88
N ILE A 253 1.78 -15.38 8.69
CA ILE A 253 3.07 -14.94 9.25
C ILE A 253 2.84 -13.68 10.07
N PRO A 254 2.67 -13.82 11.40
CA PRO A 254 2.43 -12.65 12.27
C PRO A 254 3.62 -11.69 12.27
N VAL A 255 3.31 -10.40 12.15
CA VAL A 255 4.30 -9.31 12.23
C VAL A 255 3.79 -8.16 13.09
N ASP A 256 4.67 -7.30 13.61
CA ASP A 256 4.31 -6.08 14.36
C ASP A 256 3.86 -4.94 13.43
N PHE A 257 4.40 -4.92 12.22
CA PHE A 257 4.11 -3.91 11.20
C PHE A 257 3.91 -4.60 9.85
N PHE A 258 2.82 -4.27 9.18
CA PHE A 258 2.50 -4.76 7.85
C PHE A 258 2.21 -3.59 6.92
N ALA A 259 2.84 -3.53 5.75
CA ALA A 259 2.60 -2.52 4.74
C ALA A 259 2.34 -3.18 3.37
N VAL A 260 1.30 -2.74 2.68
CA VAL A 260 0.97 -3.19 1.34
C VAL A 260 0.58 -2.02 0.46
N TYR A 261 1.03 -2.04 -0.80
CA TYR A 261 0.76 -0.98 -1.77
C TYR A 261 -0.01 -1.52 -2.97
N PHE A 262 -1.04 -0.75 -3.40
CA PHE A 262 -1.88 -1.01 -4.57
C PHE A 262 -1.88 0.16 -5.53
N ARG A 263 -1.82 -0.14 -6.83
CA ARG A 263 -1.70 0.86 -7.90
C ARG A 263 -2.97 1.06 -8.73
N LEU A 264 -3.97 0.23 -8.55
CA LEU A 264 -5.09 0.11 -9.48
C LEU A 264 -5.89 1.41 -9.64
N ILE A 265 -6.07 2.19 -8.57
CA ILE A 265 -6.82 3.46 -8.62
C ILE A 265 -6.09 4.45 -9.52
N ASP A 266 -4.78 4.66 -9.30
CA ASP A 266 -3.95 5.54 -10.12
C ASP A 266 -3.99 5.15 -11.61
N THR A 267 -3.69 3.89 -11.90
CA THR A 267 -3.69 3.37 -13.27
C THR A 267 -5.04 3.56 -13.96
N THR A 268 -6.14 3.35 -13.23
CA THR A 268 -7.49 3.55 -13.77
C THR A 268 -7.78 5.03 -13.99
N SER A 269 -7.38 5.89 -13.08
CA SER A 269 -7.58 7.34 -13.17
C SER A 269 -6.89 7.93 -14.40
N HIS A 270 -5.69 7.50 -14.73
CA HIS A 270 -5.04 7.89 -15.99
C HIS A 270 -5.83 7.49 -17.25
N MET A 271 -6.56 6.39 -17.18
CA MET A 271 -7.36 5.91 -18.31
C MET A 271 -8.76 6.52 -18.39
N VAL A 272 -9.28 7.06 -17.29
CA VAL A 272 -10.64 7.65 -17.22
C VAL A 272 -10.89 8.67 -18.33
N SER A 273 -9.91 9.51 -18.65
CA SER A 273 -10.02 10.55 -19.67
C SER A 273 -10.38 10.01 -21.06
N LEU A 274 -10.15 8.73 -21.33
CA LEU A 274 -10.48 8.07 -22.60
C LEU A 274 -11.97 7.72 -22.71
N PHE A 275 -12.64 7.61 -21.56
CA PHE A 275 -14.01 7.11 -21.46
C PHE A 275 -15.01 8.19 -21.06
N ILE A 276 -14.53 9.39 -20.72
CA ILE A 276 -15.38 10.54 -20.45
C ILE A 276 -16.19 10.87 -21.72
N ASP A 277 -17.45 11.25 -21.51
CA ASP A 277 -18.32 11.72 -22.57
C ASP A 277 -17.65 12.79 -23.41
N LYS A 278 -17.58 12.58 -24.73
CA LYS A 278 -16.81 13.43 -25.64
C LYS A 278 -17.39 14.84 -25.74
N ASP A 279 -18.70 15.00 -25.69
CA ASP A 279 -19.37 16.28 -25.82
C ASP A 279 -19.21 17.07 -24.52
N LEU A 280 -19.33 16.41 -23.38
CA LEU A 280 -19.09 16.99 -22.07
C LEU A 280 -17.62 17.46 -21.94
N ARG A 281 -16.66 16.65 -22.38
CA ARG A 281 -15.25 17.01 -22.41
C ARG A 281 -14.97 18.19 -23.33
N LYS A 282 -15.58 18.19 -24.52
CA LYS A 282 -15.46 19.30 -25.50
C LYS A 282 -16.02 20.59 -24.92
N LYS A 283 -17.19 20.53 -24.29
CA LYS A 283 -17.82 21.67 -23.63
C LYS A 283 -16.93 22.22 -22.50
N TRP A 284 -16.41 21.37 -21.63
CA TRP A 284 -15.50 21.76 -20.57
C TRP A 284 -14.24 22.47 -21.12
N LEU A 285 -13.63 21.93 -22.19
CA LEU A 285 -12.47 22.56 -22.84
C LEU A 285 -12.82 23.91 -23.42
N GLN A 286 -13.98 24.06 -24.08
CA GLN A 286 -14.42 25.33 -24.66
C GLN A 286 -14.67 26.39 -23.57
N GLU A 287 -15.36 26.03 -22.49
CA GLU A 287 -15.61 26.94 -21.36
C GLU A 287 -14.29 27.35 -20.69
N ASN A 288 -13.36 26.41 -20.51
CA ASN A 288 -12.06 26.69 -19.88
C ASN A 288 -11.20 27.67 -20.72
N VAL A 289 -11.21 27.54 -22.05
CA VAL A 289 -10.46 28.39 -22.96
C VAL A 289 -11.13 29.76 -23.13
N ASN A 290 -12.47 29.80 -23.27
CA ASN A 290 -13.18 31.03 -23.67
C ASN A 290 -13.67 31.87 -22.48
N LEU A 291 -13.90 31.25 -21.32
CA LEU A 291 -14.51 31.90 -20.15
C LEU A 291 -13.57 31.97 -18.93
N GLY A 292 -12.31 31.49 -19.08
CA GLY A 292 -11.35 31.45 -17.97
C GLY A 292 -11.65 30.35 -16.92
N GLY A 293 -12.58 29.46 -17.19
CA GLY A 293 -12.94 28.32 -16.38
C GLY A 293 -14.27 27.69 -16.79
N PRO A 294 -14.51 26.42 -16.48
CA PRO A 294 -15.77 25.75 -16.75
C PRO A 294 -16.89 26.30 -15.86
N SER A 295 -18.13 26.27 -16.34
CA SER A 295 -19.28 26.53 -15.50
C SER A 295 -19.38 25.45 -14.40
N LEU A 296 -19.87 25.84 -13.21
CA LEU A 296 -20.08 24.90 -12.09
C LEU A 296 -20.94 23.69 -12.51
N GLN A 297 -21.89 23.89 -13.41
CA GLN A 297 -22.75 22.81 -13.94
C GLN A 297 -21.95 21.84 -14.81
N THR A 298 -21.09 22.32 -15.68
CA THR A 298 -20.23 21.50 -16.55
C THR A 298 -19.24 20.71 -15.71
N GLU A 299 -18.63 21.35 -14.73
CA GLU A 299 -17.69 20.70 -13.80
C GLU A 299 -18.37 19.59 -13.00
N LYS A 300 -19.52 19.84 -12.38
CA LYS A 300 -20.30 18.81 -11.65
C LYS A 300 -20.64 17.63 -12.53
N LYS A 301 -21.12 17.85 -13.76
CA LYS A 301 -21.43 16.75 -14.68
C LYS A 301 -20.19 15.94 -15.07
N LEU A 302 -19.07 16.59 -15.24
CA LEU A 302 -17.82 15.96 -15.57
C LEU A 302 -17.33 15.07 -14.41
N PHE A 303 -17.35 15.58 -13.18
CA PHE A 303 -17.00 14.82 -11.98
C PHE A 303 -17.97 13.65 -11.74
N GLN A 304 -19.27 13.85 -11.96
CA GLN A 304 -20.24 12.77 -11.84
C GLN A 304 -19.95 11.64 -12.85
N ASN A 305 -19.72 11.98 -14.11
CA ASN A 305 -19.41 11.00 -15.16
C ASN A 305 -18.12 10.23 -14.83
N MET A 306 -17.09 10.92 -14.33
CA MET A 306 -15.85 10.28 -13.88
C MET A 306 -16.06 9.36 -12.71
N THR A 307 -16.79 9.81 -11.69
CA THR A 307 -17.09 9.00 -10.51
C THR A 307 -17.80 7.72 -10.90
N GLU A 308 -18.77 7.79 -11.82
CA GLU A 308 -19.43 6.61 -12.35
C GLU A 308 -18.47 5.64 -13.05
N ILE A 309 -17.48 6.16 -13.77
CA ILE A 309 -16.47 5.37 -14.48
C ILE A 309 -15.52 4.68 -13.49
N ILE A 310 -15.03 5.39 -12.48
CA ILE A 310 -13.99 4.89 -11.58
C ILE A 310 -14.55 4.17 -10.34
N ALA A 311 -15.81 4.39 -10.00
CA ALA A 311 -16.47 3.82 -8.83
C ALA A 311 -16.24 2.33 -8.60
N PRO A 312 -16.32 1.45 -9.62
CA PRO A 312 -16.10 0.00 -9.43
C PRO A 312 -14.71 -0.33 -8.88
N VAL A 313 -13.70 0.46 -9.22
CA VAL A 313 -12.33 0.27 -8.72
C VAL A 313 -12.23 0.69 -7.26
N TYR A 314 -12.82 1.81 -6.88
CA TYR A 314 -12.90 2.22 -5.47
C TYR A 314 -13.66 1.21 -4.62
N VAL A 315 -14.80 0.70 -5.12
CA VAL A 315 -15.57 -0.36 -4.43
C VAL A 315 -14.75 -1.64 -4.30
N TYR A 316 -13.97 -2.01 -5.32
CA TYR A 316 -13.06 -3.14 -5.23
C TYR A 316 -12.01 -2.92 -4.14
N MET A 317 -11.37 -1.75 -4.11
CA MET A 317 -10.34 -1.44 -3.11
C MET A 317 -10.91 -1.32 -1.70
N ASP A 318 -12.13 -0.81 -1.54
CA ASP A 318 -12.85 -0.83 -0.26
C ASP A 318 -13.04 -2.27 0.25
N ASN A 319 -13.42 -3.19 -0.64
CA ASN A 319 -13.53 -4.60 -0.30
C ASN A 319 -12.16 -5.26 0.03
N VAL A 320 -11.07 -4.83 -0.63
CA VAL A 320 -9.70 -5.26 -0.26
C VAL A 320 -9.37 -4.82 1.16
N VAL A 321 -9.62 -3.54 1.48
CA VAL A 321 -9.45 -3.00 2.85
C VAL A 321 -10.27 -3.80 3.86
N GLY A 322 -11.53 -4.09 3.54
CA GLY A 322 -12.42 -4.89 4.41
C GLY A 322 -11.89 -6.31 4.66
N ARG A 323 -11.34 -6.98 3.63
CA ARG A 323 -10.72 -8.31 3.78
C ARG A 323 -9.44 -8.25 4.61
N LEU A 324 -8.57 -7.27 4.39
CA LEU A 324 -7.37 -7.06 5.21
C LEU A 324 -7.74 -6.80 6.67
N LYS A 325 -8.75 -5.93 6.92
CA LYS A 325 -9.25 -5.66 8.27
C LYS A 325 -9.79 -6.91 8.96
N LYS A 326 -10.51 -7.77 8.22
CA LYS A 326 -11.03 -9.03 8.74
C LYS A 326 -9.94 -10.07 9.03
N THR A 327 -8.84 -10.04 8.27
CA THR A 327 -7.71 -10.99 8.43
C THR A 327 -6.79 -10.58 9.57
N ALA A 328 -6.61 -9.28 9.78
CA ALA A 328 -5.78 -8.76 10.87
C ALA A 328 -6.46 -8.92 12.24
N PRO A 329 -5.68 -9.01 13.34
CA PRO A 329 -6.21 -9.05 14.69
C PRO A 329 -7.09 -7.82 15.03
N PRO A 330 -8.08 -7.94 15.94
CA PRO A 330 -8.98 -6.83 16.31
C PRO A 330 -8.26 -5.59 16.83
N GLU A 331 -7.16 -5.76 17.55
CA GLU A 331 -6.36 -4.68 18.17
C GLU A 331 -5.37 -4.01 17.20
N THR A 332 -5.58 -4.14 15.88
CA THR A 332 -4.71 -3.59 14.86
C THR A 332 -5.09 -2.14 14.53
N ILE A 333 -4.10 -1.26 14.48
CA ILE A 333 -4.25 0.09 13.93
C ILE A 333 -4.17 -0.01 12.40
N PHE A 334 -5.25 0.39 11.71
CA PHE A 334 -5.31 0.48 10.26
C PHE A 334 -5.03 1.89 9.79
N ILE A 335 -4.15 2.01 8.79
CA ILE A 335 -3.77 3.27 8.16
C ILE A 335 -3.94 3.11 6.65
N ILE A 336 -4.81 3.93 6.06
CA ILE A 336 -4.98 4.04 4.61
C ILE A 336 -4.35 5.35 4.18
N VAL A 337 -3.46 5.31 3.20
CA VAL A 337 -2.82 6.53 2.66
C VAL A 337 -2.79 6.52 1.14
N SER A 338 -2.87 7.71 0.56
CA SER A 338 -2.57 7.94 -0.84
C SER A 338 -1.53 9.04 -0.98
N ASP A 339 -0.68 8.91 -1.97
CA ASP A 339 0.41 9.85 -2.27
C ASP A 339 -0.07 11.14 -2.93
N HIS A 340 -1.09 11.06 -3.77
CA HIS A 340 -1.74 12.18 -4.46
C HIS A 340 -3.18 11.84 -4.85
N GLY A 341 -3.92 12.84 -5.28
CA GLY A 341 -5.19 12.72 -5.98
C GLY A 341 -5.05 13.02 -7.47
N PHE A 342 -6.13 13.43 -8.10
CA PHE A 342 -6.20 13.78 -9.52
C PHE A 342 -6.99 15.06 -9.73
N ASN A 343 -6.57 15.85 -10.74
CA ASN A 343 -7.30 17.03 -11.18
C ASN A 343 -7.51 17.03 -12.69
N PHE A 344 -8.51 17.79 -13.17
CA PHE A 344 -8.67 18.07 -14.58
C PHE A 344 -7.74 19.16 -15.06
N SER A 345 -7.14 18.92 -16.21
CA SER A 345 -6.38 19.93 -16.96
C SER A 345 -6.75 19.88 -18.44
N THR A 346 -6.24 20.81 -19.22
CA THR A 346 -6.38 20.80 -20.69
C THR A 346 -5.82 19.53 -21.34
N LYS A 347 -4.90 18.82 -20.64
CA LYS A 347 -4.33 17.53 -21.06
C LYS A 347 -5.13 16.31 -20.58
N GLY A 348 -6.18 16.50 -19.80
CA GLY A 348 -7.06 15.47 -19.28
C GLY A 348 -7.00 15.36 -17.75
N TYR A 349 -7.47 14.24 -17.22
CA TYR A 349 -7.44 13.94 -15.79
C TYR A 349 -6.08 13.36 -15.43
N ASN A 350 -5.31 14.11 -14.64
CA ASN A 350 -3.93 13.75 -14.27
C ASN A 350 -3.53 14.40 -12.95
N HIS A 351 -2.33 14.09 -12.44
CA HIS A 351 -1.82 14.59 -11.17
C HIS A 351 -0.53 15.41 -11.29
N TYR A 352 0.11 15.44 -12.46
CA TYR A 352 1.43 16.08 -12.64
C TYR A 352 1.40 17.42 -13.38
N ASP A 353 0.39 17.67 -14.20
CA ASP A 353 0.28 18.88 -15.03
C ASP A 353 -1.02 19.60 -14.70
N THR A 354 -1.17 20.01 -13.45
CA THR A 354 -2.35 20.66 -12.91
C THR A 354 -1.96 21.96 -12.20
N PRO A 355 -2.79 23.03 -12.27
CA PRO A 355 -2.52 24.30 -11.57
C PRO A 355 -2.37 24.09 -10.06
N GLU A 356 -3.27 23.32 -9.47
CA GLU A 356 -3.28 22.98 -8.07
C GLU A 356 -2.70 21.59 -7.84
N ILE A 357 -2.07 21.40 -6.67
CA ILE A 357 -1.54 20.08 -6.29
C ILE A 357 -2.70 19.21 -5.85
N PRO A 358 -2.99 18.07 -6.54
CA PRO A 358 -4.01 17.15 -6.09
C PRO A 358 -3.48 16.34 -4.90
N HIS A 359 -3.97 16.66 -3.70
CA HIS A 359 -3.54 16.00 -2.47
C HIS A 359 -4.13 14.60 -2.32
N GLY A 360 -3.41 13.75 -1.60
CA GLY A 360 -3.86 12.40 -1.27
C GLY A 360 -4.81 12.36 -0.07
N ILE A 361 -5.04 11.15 0.42
CA ILE A 361 -5.90 10.87 1.58
C ILE A 361 -5.10 10.24 2.72
N ILE A 362 -5.57 10.44 3.95
CA ILE A 362 -5.15 9.69 5.13
C ILE A 362 -6.36 9.30 5.96
N ILE A 363 -6.42 8.02 6.37
CA ILE A 363 -7.41 7.48 7.30
C ILE A 363 -6.65 6.63 8.30
N ILE A 364 -6.82 6.86 9.60
CA ILE A 364 -6.17 6.12 10.68
C ILE A 364 -7.22 5.71 11.69
N SER A 365 -7.34 4.41 11.98
CA SER A 365 -8.31 3.88 12.94
C SER A 365 -7.72 2.73 13.74
N GLY A 366 -8.07 2.62 15.00
CA GLY A 366 -7.67 1.52 15.89
C GLY A 366 -7.43 1.95 17.33
N PRO A 367 -6.84 1.07 18.15
CA PRO A 367 -6.58 1.37 19.56
C PRO A 367 -5.70 2.60 19.75
N GLY A 368 -6.11 3.49 20.66
CA GLY A 368 -5.36 4.72 20.97
C GLY A 368 -5.50 5.84 19.93
N ILE A 369 -6.30 5.63 18.88
CA ILE A 369 -6.60 6.64 17.86
C ILE A 369 -7.86 7.41 18.26
N ARG A 370 -7.87 8.72 18.02
CA ARG A 370 -9.03 9.59 18.22
C ARG A 370 -10.12 9.24 17.21
N GLN A 371 -11.37 9.20 17.63
CA GLN A 371 -12.49 8.83 16.78
C GLN A 371 -13.22 10.06 16.22
N GLY A 372 -13.74 9.93 15.00
CA GLY A 372 -14.56 10.94 14.33
C GLY A 372 -13.86 12.28 14.13
N HIS A 373 -12.54 12.29 14.01
CA HIS A 373 -11.74 13.51 13.92
C HIS A 373 -11.20 13.74 12.50
N TRP A 374 -11.41 14.97 11.98
CA TRP A 374 -10.85 15.38 10.70
C TRP A 374 -9.50 16.09 10.88
N LEU A 375 -8.45 15.54 10.29
CA LEU A 375 -7.08 16.05 10.34
C LEU A 375 -6.93 17.27 9.41
N GLN A 376 -6.48 18.39 9.97
CA GLN A 376 -6.36 19.66 9.23
C GLN A 376 -5.01 19.85 8.52
N ASP A 377 -3.94 19.24 9.03
CA ASP A 377 -2.57 19.52 8.59
C ASP A 377 -1.68 18.27 8.63
N ALA A 378 -2.07 17.26 7.84
CA ALA A 378 -1.26 16.07 7.62
C ALA A 378 -0.46 16.17 6.32
N HIS A 379 0.82 15.85 6.36
CA HIS A 379 1.72 15.90 5.22
C HIS A 379 2.35 14.52 4.94
N ILE A 380 2.72 14.22 3.70
CA ILE A 380 3.32 12.93 3.32
C ILE A 380 4.55 12.57 4.16
N TYR A 381 5.34 13.54 4.60
CA TYR A 381 6.50 13.30 5.47
C TYR A 381 6.14 12.90 6.90
N ASP A 382 4.91 13.18 7.34
CA ASP A 382 4.48 13.01 8.73
C ASP A 382 4.15 11.56 9.08
N LEU A 383 3.95 10.70 8.06
CA LEU A 383 3.55 9.31 8.31
C LEU A 383 4.64 8.53 9.06
N THR A 384 5.88 8.56 8.58
CA THR A 384 6.99 7.83 9.23
C THR A 384 7.23 8.25 10.69
N PRO A 385 7.38 9.54 11.05
CA PRO A 385 7.50 9.92 12.46
C PRO A 385 6.26 9.55 13.30
N THR A 386 5.07 9.55 12.73
CA THR A 386 3.85 9.09 13.41
C THR A 386 3.89 7.58 13.66
N LEU A 387 4.29 6.78 12.66
CA LEU A 387 4.47 5.32 12.78
C LEU A 387 5.50 4.95 13.84
N LEU A 388 6.63 5.64 13.87
CA LEU A 388 7.67 5.43 14.90
C LEU A 388 7.13 5.74 16.30
N THR A 389 6.38 6.84 16.46
CA THR A 389 5.76 7.22 17.73
C THR A 389 4.71 6.21 18.18
N LEU A 390 3.86 5.68 17.26
CA LEU A 390 2.91 4.60 17.55
C LEU A 390 3.59 3.32 18.03
N ASN A 391 4.83 3.06 17.59
CA ASN A 391 5.65 1.94 18.03
C ASN A 391 6.53 2.25 19.27
N GLY A 392 6.42 3.46 19.86
CA GLY A 392 7.24 3.88 20.99
C GLY A 392 8.72 4.12 20.66
N ILE A 393 9.06 4.22 19.37
CA ILE A 393 10.42 4.43 18.85
C ILE A 393 10.66 5.93 18.70
N PRO A 394 11.89 6.43 19.04
CA PRO A 394 12.21 7.84 18.84
C PRO A 394 12.18 8.20 17.35
N ILE A 395 11.80 9.44 17.04
CA ILE A 395 11.89 10.00 15.68
C ILE A 395 13.29 10.58 15.43
N GLY A 396 13.76 10.56 14.18
CA GLY A 396 14.98 11.24 13.78
C GLY A 396 14.76 12.75 13.66
N GLU A 397 15.67 13.57 14.24
CA GLU A 397 15.62 15.04 14.08
C GLU A 397 15.91 15.49 12.65
N ASP A 398 16.52 14.62 11.86
CA ASP A 398 16.79 14.81 10.43
C ASP A 398 15.61 14.47 9.52
N MET A 399 14.48 13.98 10.05
CA MET A 399 13.22 13.85 9.30
C MET A 399 12.63 15.23 9.01
N ASP A 400 12.02 15.36 7.81
CA ASP A 400 11.33 16.60 7.40
C ASP A 400 9.89 16.65 7.94
N GLY A 401 9.34 15.49 8.28
CA GLY A 401 8.01 15.35 8.84
C GLY A 401 7.97 15.52 10.36
N LYS A 402 6.76 15.72 10.86
CA LYS A 402 6.43 15.80 12.29
C LYS A 402 5.41 14.72 12.65
N VAL A 403 5.29 14.40 13.94
CA VAL A 403 4.24 13.50 14.43
C VAL A 403 2.88 14.18 14.28
N ILE A 404 1.92 13.50 13.67
CA ILE A 404 0.52 13.96 13.59
C ILE A 404 -0.11 13.74 14.97
N LEU A 405 0.09 14.70 15.88
CA LEU A 405 -0.35 14.57 17.27
C LEU A 405 -1.86 14.42 17.43
N ASP A 406 -2.62 14.95 16.48
CA ASP A 406 -4.09 14.95 16.51
C ASP A 406 -4.71 13.57 16.24
N VAL A 407 -3.92 12.58 15.78
CA VAL A 407 -4.42 11.21 15.65
C VAL A 407 -4.54 10.49 17.00
N PHE A 408 -3.81 10.91 18.02
CA PHE A 408 -3.77 10.22 19.31
C PHE A 408 -4.94 10.63 20.21
N SER A 409 -5.63 9.65 20.80
CA SER A 409 -6.65 9.89 21.83
C SER A 409 -6.03 10.48 23.10
N GLN A 410 -4.77 10.13 23.40
CA GLN A 410 -3.96 10.70 24.47
C GLN A 410 -2.62 11.14 23.87
N ARG A 411 -2.20 12.37 24.13
CA ARG A 411 -0.96 12.95 23.58
C ARG A 411 0.25 12.13 23.99
N PRO A 412 1.01 11.53 23.03
CA PRO A 412 2.16 10.73 23.35
C PRO A 412 3.37 11.59 23.75
N LYS A 413 4.31 11.00 24.49
CA LYS A 413 5.62 11.58 24.68
C LYS A 413 6.49 11.25 23.46
N VAL A 414 6.75 12.24 22.62
CA VAL A 414 7.62 12.09 21.45
C VAL A 414 9.07 12.08 21.90
N LYS A 415 9.78 11.00 21.63
CA LYS A 415 11.24 10.88 21.85
C LYS A 415 11.96 11.22 20.56
N LYS A 416 13.19 11.73 20.65
CA LYS A 416 14.01 12.12 19.50
C LYS A 416 15.41 11.57 19.60
N ILE A 417 16.03 11.30 18.43
CA ILE A 417 17.46 11.03 18.25
C ILE A 417 17.96 11.82 17.04
N ALA A 418 19.26 11.99 16.90
CA ALA A 418 19.83 12.77 15.80
C ALA A 418 19.43 12.18 14.42
N THR A 419 19.61 10.87 14.23
CA THR A 419 19.27 10.16 12.97
C THR A 419 19.19 8.66 13.19
N HIS A 420 18.46 7.97 12.31
CA HIS A 420 18.45 6.51 12.20
C HIS A 420 19.41 5.98 11.11
N ASP A 421 20.03 6.85 10.30
CA ASP A 421 20.80 6.46 9.10
C ASP A 421 22.27 6.12 9.41
N ASN A 422 22.57 5.66 10.61
CA ASN A 422 23.91 5.25 11.01
C ASN A 422 24.34 3.98 10.26
N GLY A 423 25.27 4.12 9.32
CA GLY A 423 25.80 3.04 8.48
C GLY A 423 25.16 3.05 7.10
N GLY A 424 25.89 3.54 6.10
CA GLY A 424 25.42 3.59 4.70
C GLY A 424 25.01 2.21 4.19
N ARG A 425 24.06 2.17 3.23
CA ARG A 425 23.72 0.92 2.55
C ARG A 425 24.94 0.34 1.85
N SER A 426 25.15 -0.97 2.01
CA SER A 426 26.18 -1.74 1.34
C SER A 426 26.00 -1.63 -0.18
N SER A 427 27.12 -1.49 -0.91
CA SER A 427 27.14 -1.28 -2.35
C SER A 427 26.48 -2.42 -3.17
N ARG A 428 25.89 -2.01 -4.24
CA ARG A 428 25.14 -2.64 -5.33
C ARG A 428 25.54 -4.06 -5.72
N LYS A 429 24.55 -4.96 -5.76
CA LYS A 429 24.57 -6.16 -6.61
C LYS A 429 24.27 -5.78 -8.07
N GLU A 430 24.75 -6.59 -9.03
CA GLU A 430 24.36 -6.44 -10.44
C GLU A 430 22.84 -6.55 -10.60
N ARG A 431 22.25 -5.58 -11.30
CA ARG A 431 20.80 -5.51 -11.55
C ARG A 431 20.41 -6.37 -12.74
N SER A 432 19.22 -6.96 -12.70
CA SER A 432 18.63 -7.60 -13.88
C SER A 432 18.16 -6.52 -14.87
N ARG A 433 18.87 -6.41 -15.98
CA ARG A 433 18.57 -5.47 -17.06
C ARG A 433 17.19 -5.68 -17.67
N ASP A 434 16.79 -6.93 -17.86
CA ASP A 434 15.47 -7.30 -18.42
C ASP A 434 14.32 -6.81 -17.55
N LEU A 435 14.50 -6.82 -16.22
CA LEU A 435 13.48 -6.37 -15.29
C LEU A 435 13.36 -4.85 -15.31
N ASP A 436 14.48 -4.14 -15.43
CA ASP A 436 14.49 -2.69 -15.55
C ASP A 436 13.88 -2.21 -16.88
N GLU A 437 14.17 -2.86 -18.00
CA GLU A 437 13.58 -2.56 -19.32
C GLU A 437 12.05 -2.72 -19.31
N ARG A 438 11.53 -3.74 -18.63
CA ARG A 438 10.07 -3.93 -18.48
C ARG A 438 9.41 -2.84 -17.68
N VAL A 439 10.05 -2.38 -16.59
CA VAL A 439 9.52 -1.24 -15.82
C VAL A 439 9.47 0.00 -16.69
N LEU A 440 10.51 0.26 -17.47
CA LEU A 440 10.54 1.40 -18.39
C LEU A 440 9.47 1.29 -19.48
N GLU A 441 9.23 0.09 -20.02
CA GLU A 441 8.15 -0.16 -20.99
C GLU A 441 6.77 0.13 -20.38
N ASP A 442 6.51 -0.33 -19.14
CA ASP A 442 5.28 -0.04 -18.42
C ASP A 442 5.09 1.46 -18.23
N LEU A 443 6.14 2.18 -17.81
CA LEU A 443 6.09 3.63 -17.59
C LEU A 443 5.83 4.40 -18.89
N ARG A 444 6.43 3.99 -20.02
CA ARG A 444 6.14 4.59 -21.35
C ARG A 444 4.71 4.36 -21.78
N THR A 445 4.18 3.17 -21.55
CA THR A 445 2.83 2.84 -21.97
C THR A 445 1.76 3.57 -21.18
N LEU A 446 2.00 3.84 -19.91
CA LEU A 446 1.14 4.67 -19.07
C LEU A 446 1.32 6.17 -19.33
N GLY A 447 2.36 6.56 -20.08
CA GLY A 447 2.65 7.95 -20.39
C GLY A 447 3.39 8.71 -19.29
N TYR A 448 3.94 8.03 -18.30
CA TYR A 448 4.75 8.67 -17.24
C TYR A 448 6.11 9.13 -17.74
N ILE A 449 6.67 8.42 -18.74
CA ILE A 449 7.93 8.77 -19.40
C ILE A 449 7.77 8.69 -20.92
N LYS A 450 8.64 9.41 -21.66
CA LYS A 450 8.68 9.38 -23.12
C LYS A 450 9.49 8.22 -23.65
#